data_dc5e76f96fce104a16ad78130586a935
#
_entry.id   dc5e76f96fce104a16ad78130586a935
#
_cell.length_a   1.000
_cell.length_b   1.000
_cell.length_c   1.000
_cell.angle_alpha   90.00
_cell.angle_beta   90.00
_cell.angle_gamma   90.00
#
_symmetry.space_group_name_H-M   'P 1'
#
loop_
_entity.id
_entity.type
_entity.pdbx_description
1 polymer ?
#
loop_
_entity_poly.entity_id
_entity_poly.type
_entity_poly.pdbx_seq_one_letter_code
_entity_poly.pdbx_strand_id
1 'polypeptide(L)'
;MEAMNGIPPQIPGYTFAQKLGSGSEANVYLYQQLSPSRQVAIKVSKGTLDPRAAARFRSEANFMGRISSHPYILSVYESGVTATGNGYTVFEYAPGGNYKTFLESNRLNADQMLTVGINLASALSTAHREGIIHRDIKPSNILINTHGMPMLSDFGIAGTIYGRPGIGYTIAWAPPEVLAKNGGGNESSDIYSLGATLFAMLTGQSPYEYGYSAALGSTRGKERGALLRNIILTDPLPKLNRPDIPPQVERILRKALNKTPEDRYYSSYDFARDMQRAQQEL
;
A
#
# COMPACT_ATOMS: atom_id res chain seq x y z
N MET A 1 8.17 22.45 -24.82
CA MET A 1 6.92 22.95 -24.18
C MET A 1 6.95 22.45 -22.75
N GLU A 2 7.34 23.33 -21.83
CA GLU A 2 7.36 23.04 -20.40
C GLU A 2 5.95 22.76 -19.93
N ALA A 3 5.79 21.59 -19.28
CA ALA A 3 4.53 21.24 -18.61
C ALA A 3 4.21 22.34 -17.59
N MET A 4 2.99 22.87 -17.63
CA MET A 4 2.45 23.82 -16.65
C MET A 4 2.46 23.18 -15.26
N ASN A 5 3.61 23.21 -14.60
CA ASN A 5 3.79 22.74 -13.24
C ASN A 5 3.12 23.72 -12.28
N GLY A 6 1.89 23.46 -11.88
CA GLY A 6 1.27 24.16 -10.77
C GLY A 6 -0.23 24.45 -10.83
N ILE A 7 -0.87 24.43 -11.98
CA ILE A 7 -2.30 24.72 -12.08
C ILE A 7 -3.08 23.39 -11.91
N PRO A 8 -3.97 23.26 -10.90
CA PRO A 8 -4.80 22.06 -10.75
C PRO A 8 -5.73 21.95 -11.97
N PRO A 9 -5.96 20.73 -12.49
CA PRO A 9 -6.84 20.54 -13.64
C PRO A 9 -8.29 20.93 -13.29
N GLN A 10 -8.97 21.57 -14.23
CA GLN A 10 -10.41 21.80 -14.11
C GLN A 10 -11.14 20.49 -14.39
N ILE A 11 -11.96 20.05 -13.43
CA ILE A 11 -12.79 18.85 -13.53
C ILE A 11 -14.22 19.28 -13.27
N PRO A 12 -15.14 19.04 -14.23
CA PRO A 12 -16.54 19.45 -14.09
C PRO A 12 -17.18 18.84 -12.82
N GLY A 13 -17.90 19.66 -12.06
CA GLY A 13 -18.54 19.23 -10.81
C GLY A 13 -17.63 19.23 -9.57
N TYR A 14 -16.36 19.64 -9.72
CA TYR A 14 -15.40 19.70 -8.63
C TYR A 14 -14.70 21.06 -8.56
N THR A 15 -14.53 21.57 -7.33
CA THR A 15 -13.79 22.82 -7.06
C THR A 15 -12.48 22.47 -6.34
N PHE A 16 -11.36 22.92 -6.88
CA PHE A 16 -10.03 22.71 -6.28
C PHE A 16 -9.93 23.36 -4.90
N ALA A 17 -9.37 22.65 -3.95
CA ALA A 17 -9.09 23.15 -2.60
C ALA A 17 -7.59 23.26 -2.32
N GLN A 18 -6.84 22.17 -2.47
CA GLN A 18 -5.38 22.18 -2.22
C GLN A 18 -4.69 20.96 -2.86
N LYS A 19 -3.35 21.01 -2.96
CA LYS A 19 -2.54 19.88 -3.36
C LYS A 19 -2.25 19.00 -2.13
N LEU A 20 -2.53 17.69 -2.23
CA LEU A 20 -2.26 16.71 -1.17
C LEU A 20 -0.90 16.03 -1.33
N GLY A 21 -0.45 15.80 -2.57
CA GLY A 21 0.81 15.11 -2.81
C GLY A 21 1.23 15.09 -4.27
N SER A 22 2.47 14.62 -4.49
CA SER A 22 3.05 14.45 -5.83
C SER A 22 3.90 13.19 -5.85
N GLY A 23 3.54 12.23 -6.68
CA GLY A 23 4.34 11.04 -6.99
C GLY A 23 5.09 11.18 -8.32
N SER A 24 5.76 10.12 -8.76
CA SER A 24 6.47 10.08 -10.05
C SER A 24 5.52 10.22 -11.24
N GLU A 25 4.35 9.59 -11.20
CA GLU A 25 3.42 9.44 -12.32
C GLU A 25 2.17 10.30 -12.20
N ALA A 26 1.81 10.73 -11.00
CA ALA A 26 0.58 11.47 -10.73
C ALA A 26 0.74 12.51 -9.62
N ASN A 27 -0.12 13.50 -9.64
CA ASN A 27 -0.37 14.42 -8.54
C ASN A 27 -1.71 14.06 -7.87
N VAL A 28 -1.81 14.30 -6.57
CA VAL A 28 -3.04 14.13 -5.80
C VAL A 28 -3.48 15.47 -5.24
N TYR A 29 -4.75 15.78 -5.44
CA TYR A 29 -5.35 17.04 -5.03
C TYR A 29 -6.61 16.81 -4.21
N LEU A 30 -6.90 17.70 -3.27
CA LEU A 30 -8.18 17.80 -2.59
C LEU A 30 -9.12 18.68 -3.41
N TYR A 31 -10.32 18.17 -3.66
CA TYR A 31 -11.41 18.92 -4.28
C TYR A 31 -12.67 18.85 -3.43
N GLN A 32 -13.50 19.86 -3.59
CA GLN A 32 -14.88 19.85 -3.13
C GLN A 32 -15.77 19.39 -4.28
N GLN A 33 -16.42 18.24 -4.14
CA GLN A 33 -17.50 17.81 -5.05
C GLN A 33 -18.73 18.66 -4.76
N LEU A 34 -19.39 19.16 -5.80
CA LEU A 34 -20.52 20.09 -5.66
C LEU A 34 -21.83 19.35 -5.36
N SER A 35 -22.05 18.19 -5.97
CA SER A 35 -23.27 17.40 -5.78
C SER A 35 -22.97 15.89 -5.88
N PRO A 36 -23.22 15.09 -4.82
CA PRO A 36 -23.44 15.54 -3.44
C PRO A 36 -22.24 16.30 -2.88
N SER A 37 -22.47 17.25 -1.97
CA SER A 37 -21.40 18.07 -1.41
C SER A 37 -20.51 17.24 -0.46
N ARG A 38 -19.26 17.01 -0.85
CA ARG A 38 -18.24 16.30 -0.04
C ARG A 38 -16.82 16.60 -0.51
N GLN A 39 -15.86 16.40 0.36
CA GLN A 39 -14.44 16.41 0.01
C GLN A 39 -14.03 15.09 -0.65
N VAL A 40 -13.22 15.18 -1.69
CA VAL A 40 -12.67 14.02 -2.42
C VAL A 40 -11.21 14.22 -2.73
N ALA A 41 -10.46 13.14 -2.81
CA ALA A 41 -9.08 13.15 -3.31
C ALA A 41 -9.09 12.79 -4.80
N ILE A 42 -8.49 13.63 -5.64
CA ILE A 42 -8.39 13.35 -7.08
C ILE A 42 -6.94 13.15 -7.46
N LYS A 43 -6.63 11.94 -7.94
CA LYS A 43 -5.32 11.57 -8.49
C LYS A 43 -5.32 11.83 -9.99
N VAL A 44 -4.39 12.65 -10.46
CA VAL A 44 -4.30 13.08 -11.87
C VAL A 44 -2.95 12.69 -12.44
N SER A 45 -2.94 12.02 -13.60
CA SER A 45 -1.71 11.64 -14.29
C SER A 45 -0.91 12.88 -14.73
N LYS A 46 0.43 12.81 -14.62
CA LYS A 46 1.32 13.90 -15.10
C LYS A 46 1.42 13.95 -16.61
N GLY A 47 1.24 12.82 -17.28
CA GLY A 47 1.24 12.70 -18.74
C GLY A 47 -0.17 12.61 -19.31
N THR A 48 -0.32 13.01 -20.58
CA THR A 48 -1.52 12.79 -21.36
C THR A 48 -1.64 11.31 -21.74
N LEU A 49 -2.86 10.79 -21.79
CA LEU A 49 -3.14 9.42 -22.15
C LEU A 49 -3.41 9.31 -23.66
N ASP A 50 -2.65 8.47 -24.36
CA ASP A 50 -3.04 8.03 -25.69
C ASP A 50 -4.29 7.13 -25.61
N PRO A 51 -4.98 6.80 -26.74
CA PRO A 51 -6.20 6.00 -26.71
C PRO A 51 -6.06 4.64 -26.04
N ARG A 52 -4.88 3.99 -26.15
CA ARG A 52 -4.60 2.70 -25.52
C ARG A 52 -4.41 2.86 -24.01
N ALA A 53 -3.65 3.85 -23.60
CA ALA A 53 -3.45 4.19 -22.17
C ALA A 53 -4.78 4.60 -21.52
N ALA A 54 -5.63 5.37 -22.20
CA ALA A 54 -6.96 5.75 -21.72
C ALA A 54 -7.89 4.54 -21.53
N ALA A 55 -7.85 3.57 -22.46
CA ALA A 55 -8.63 2.34 -22.34
C ALA A 55 -8.17 1.50 -21.13
N ARG A 56 -6.86 1.35 -20.92
CA ARG A 56 -6.30 0.66 -19.74
C ARG A 56 -6.66 1.37 -18.45
N PHE A 57 -6.53 2.68 -18.42
CA PHE A 57 -6.87 3.51 -17.26
C PHE A 57 -8.34 3.32 -16.83
N ARG A 58 -9.27 3.27 -17.78
CA ARG A 58 -10.69 2.96 -17.50
C ARG A 58 -10.87 1.53 -17.00
N SER A 59 -10.15 0.57 -17.57
CA SER A 59 -10.20 -0.83 -17.12
C SER A 59 -9.74 -0.95 -15.66
N GLU A 60 -8.64 -0.27 -15.29
CA GLU A 60 -8.14 -0.22 -13.91
C GLU A 60 -9.19 0.34 -12.94
N ALA A 61 -9.80 1.46 -13.29
CA ALA A 61 -10.86 2.04 -12.47
C ALA A 61 -12.06 1.09 -12.28
N ASN A 62 -12.44 0.35 -13.33
CA ASN A 62 -13.49 -0.66 -13.24
C ASN A 62 -13.11 -1.83 -12.32
N PHE A 63 -11.84 -2.28 -12.34
CA PHE A 63 -11.35 -3.29 -11.39
C PHE A 63 -11.42 -2.78 -9.95
N MET A 64 -10.96 -1.56 -9.71
CA MET A 64 -11.06 -0.94 -8.38
C MET A 64 -12.51 -0.79 -7.93
N GLY A 65 -13.42 -0.45 -8.83
CA GLY A 65 -14.85 -0.35 -8.54
C GLY A 65 -15.45 -1.62 -7.97
N ARG A 66 -14.98 -2.82 -8.38
CA ARG A 66 -15.48 -4.11 -7.86
C ARG A 66 -15.15 -4.35 -6.39
N ILE A 67 -14.01 -3.85 -5.91
CA ILE A 67 -13.56 -4.03 -4.52
C ILE A 67 -13.81 -2.82 -3.63
N SER A 68 -14.23 -1.69 -4.20
CA SER A 68 -14.41 -0.41 -3.49
C SER A 68 -15.54 -0.39 -2.45
N SER A 69 -16.39 -1.42 -2.41
CA SER A 69 -17.44 -1.56 -1.38
C SER A 69 -16.90 -2.07 -0.05
N HIS A 70 -15.66 -2.55 0.01
CA HIS A 70 -15.07 -3.05 1.24
C HIS A 70 -14.63 -1.88 2.15
N PRO A 71 -14.99 -1.87 3.46
CA PRO A 71 -14.77 -0.72 4.34
C PRO A 71 -13.29 -0.37 4.58
N TYR A 72 -12.38 -1.29 4.31
CA TYR A 72 -10.93 -1.11 4.47
C TYR A 72 -10.18 -1.04 3.13
N ILE A 73 -10.89 -0.73 2.04
CA ILE A 73 -10.33 -0.41 0.73
C ILE A 73 -10.75 1.02 0.38
N LEU A 74 -9.80 1.83 -0.04
CA LEU A 74 -10.09 3.21 -0.46
C LEU A 74 -11.10 3.22 -1.61
N SER A 75 -12.26 3.85 -1.39
CA SER A 75 -13.35 3.87 -2.36
C SER A 75 -12.99 4.69 -3.59
N VAL A 76 -13.24 4.15 -4.77
CA VAL A 76 -13.21 4.85 -6.06
C VAL A 76 -14.63 5.30 -6.40
N TYR A 77 -14.80 6.60 -6.66
CA TYR A 77 -16.12 7.17 -7.01
C TYR A 77 -16.30 7.36 -8.50
N GLU A 78 -15.25 7.80 -9.19
CA GLU A 78 -15.31 8.15 -10.61
C GLU A 78 -13.91 8.06 -11.23
N SER A 79 -13.85 7.86 -12.54
CA SER A 79 -12.62 8.05 -13.32
C SER A 79 -12.94 8.68 -14.66
N GLY A 80 -12.01 9.45 -15.20
CA GLY A 80 -12.19 10.12 -16.47
C GLY A 80 -10.88 10.64 -17.07
N VAL A 81 -11.04 11.41 -18.13
CA VAL A 81 -9.94 12.12 -18.81
C VAL A 81 -10.27 13.60 -18.84
N THR A 82 -9.33 14.44 -18.43
CA THR A 82 -9.49 15.91 -18.46
C THR A 82 -9.49 16.43 -19.89
N ALA A 83 -9.93 17.67 -20.09
CA ALA A 83 -9.86 18.35 -21.38
C ALA A 83 -8.44 18.45 -21.96
N THR A 84 -7.40 18.37 -21.10
CA THR A 84 -5.98 18.36 -21.47
C THR A 84 -5.44 16.95 -21.74
N GLY A 85 -6.28 15.91 -21.69
CA GLY A 85 -5.89 14.53 -21.97
C GLY A 85 -5.26 13.77 -20.79
N ASN A 86 -5.25 14.33 -19.59
CA ASN A 86 -4.75 13.64 -18.39
C ASN A 86 -5.82 12.74 -17.80
N GLY A 87 -5.45 11.51 -17.41
CA GLY A 87 -6.35 10.64 -16.66
C GLY A 87 -6.54 11.14 -15.23
N TYR A 88 -7.78 11.06 -14.71
CA TYR A 88 -8.05 11.33 -13.32
C TYR A 88 -8.92 10.23 -12.69
N THR A 89 -8.71 9.99 -11.40
CA THR A 89 -9.55 9.11 -10.59
C THR A 89 -9.91 9.83 -9.31
N VAL A 90 -11.21 9.81 -9.00
CA VAL A 90 -11.81 10.41 -7.80
C VAL A 90 -11.93 9.35 -6.72
N PHE A 91 -11.30 9.59 -5.59
CA PHE A 91 -11.29 8.71 -4.42
C PHE A 91 -11.97 9.35 -3.22
N GLU A 92 -12.38 8.50 -2.29
CA GLU A 92 -12.67 8.91 -0.92
C GLU A 92 -11.50 9.73 -0.36
N TYR A 93 -11.80 10.83 0.33
CA TYR A 93 -10.77 11.60 1.03
C TYR A 93 -10.49 11.02 2.40
N ALA A 94 -9.22 10.74 2.69
CA ALA A 94 -8.72 10.22 3.95
C ALA A 94 -7.97 11.32 4.74
N PRO A 95 -8.64 12.08 5.63
CA PRO A 95 -8.06 13.25 6.30
C PRO A 95 -7.00 12.87 7.35
N GLY A 96 -6.99 11.63 7.83
CA GLY A 96 -5.99 11.15 8.79
C GLY A 96 -4.59 10.92 8.18
N GLY A 97 -4.42 11.15 6.88
CA GLY A 97 -3.16 10.91 6.19
C GLY A 97 -2.86 9.43 6.00
N ASN A 98 -1.59 9.03 6.11
CA ASN A 98 -1.15 7.65 5.92
C ASN A 98 -0.32 7.14 7.10
N TYR A 99 -0.21 5.81 7.21
CA TYR A 99 0.55 5.18 8.30
C TYR A 99 2.06 5.48 8.26
N LYS A 100 2.65 5.83 7.11
CA LYS A 100 4.06 6.23 7.09
C LYS A 100 4.28 7.47 7.95
N THR A 101 3.50 8.53 7.70
CA THR A 101 3.57 9.78 8.50
C THR A 101 3.16 9.55 9.95
N PHE A 102 2.12 8.74 10.17
CA PHE A 102 1.70 8.38 11.54
C PHE A 102 2.84 7.73 12.34
N LEU A 103 3.61 6.83 11.71
CA LEU A 103 4.71 6.09 12.35
C LEU A 103 5.98 6.93 12.55
N GLU A 104 6.08 8.16 12.05
CA GLU A 104 7.19 9.05 12.37
C GLU A 104 7.26 9.39 13.86
N SER A 105 6.09 9.50 14.52
CA SER A 105 5.98 9.86 15.94
C SER A 105 5.24 8.83 16.80
N ASN A 106 4.66 7.79 16.22
CA ASN A 106 3.81 6.83 16.91
C ASN A 106 4.26 5.39 16.69
N ARG A 107 3.87 4.51 17.62
CA ARG A 107 3.97 3.05 17.50
C ARG A 107 2.68 2.45 18.00
N LEU A 108 2.25 1.37 17.37
CA LEU A 108 1.11 0.62 17.85
C LEU A 108 1.54 -0.36 18.95
N ASN A 109 0.64 -0.64 19.87
CA ASN A 109 0.73 -1.81 20.73
C ASN A 109 0.23 -3.07 20.00
N ALA A 110 0.29 -4.24 20.65
CA ALA A 110 -0.09 -5.51 20.06
C ALA A 110 -1.56 -5.52 19.60
N ASP A 111 -2.49 -5.09 20.46
CA ASP A 111 -3.93 -5.08 20.16
C ASP A 111 -4.28 -4.15 19.00
N GLN A 112 -3.74 -2.93 19.00
CA GLN A 112 -3.94 -1.98 17.91
C GLN A 112 -3.40 -2.51 16.58
N MET A 113 -2.20 -3.12 16.59
CA MET A 113 -1.61 -3.71 15.39
C MET A 113 -2.44 -4.89 14.88
N LEU A 114 -2.93 -5.76 15.78
CA LEU A 114 -3.80 -6.87 15.39
C LEU A 114 -5.11 -6.36 14.79
N THR A 115 -5.75 -5.35 15.39
CA THR A 115 -6.95 -4.72 14.83
C THR A 115 -6.73 -4.21 13.41
N VAL A 116 -5.65 -3.46 13.18
CA VAL A 116 -5.29 -2.97 11.84
C VAL A 116 -5.00 -4.14 10.89
N GLY A 117 -4.25 -5.15 11.34
CA GLY A 117 -3.88 -6.31 10.56
C GLY A 117 -5.08 -7.13 10.10
N ILE A 118 -6.05 -7.39 11.00
CA ILE A 118 -7.30 -8.08 10.71
C ILE A 118 -8.09 -7.34 9.61
N ASN A 119 -8.23 -6.03 9.75
CA ASN A 119 -8.96 -5.19 8.81
C ASN A 119 -8.32 -5.20 7.41
N LEU A 120 -7.00 -5.04 7.34
CA LEU A 120 -6.27 -5.05 6.08
C LEU A 120 -6.19 -6.44 5.44
N ALA A 121 -6.06 -7.51 6.23
CA ALA A 121 -6.09 -8.87 5.72
C ALA A 121 -7.48 -9.24 5.16
N SER A 122 -8.57 -8.74 5.76
CA SER A 122 -9.93 -8.85 5.22
C SER A 122 -10.07 -8.12 3.87
N ALA A 123 -9.50 -6.91 3.76
CA ALA A 123 -9.45 -6.16 2.50
C ALA A 123 -8.71 -6.94 1.40
N LEU A 124 -7.54 -7.48 1.73
CA LEU A 124 -6.77 -8.32 0.81
C LEU A 124 -7.52 -9.59 0.40
N SER A 125 -8.19 -10.26 1.34
CA SER A 125 -8.99 -11.45 1.03
C SER A 125 -10.10 -11.13 0.02
N THR A 126 -10.70 -9.95 0.09
CA THR A 126 -11.68 -9.49 -0.89
C THR A 126 -11.04 -9.24 -2.25
N ALA A 127 -9.90 -8.54 -2.30
CA ALA A 127 -9.18 -8.29 -3.54
C ALA A 127 -8.70 -9.58 -4.21
N HIS A 128 -8.13 -10.50 -3.44
CA HIS A 128 -7.63 -11.79 -3.94
C HIS A 128 -8.74 -12.65 -4.54
N ARG A 129 -9.94 -12.68 -3.96
CA ARG A 129 -11.11 -13.38 -4.54
C ARG A 129 -11.54 -12.81 -5.89
N GLU A 130 -11.29 -11.52 -6.13
CA GLU A 130 -11.50 -10.88 -7.43
C GLU A 130 -10.30 -11.01 -8.39
N GLY A 131 -9.27 -11.79 -8.00
CA GLY A 131 -8.05 -11.99 -8.79
C GLY A 131 -7.13 -10.77 -8.80
N ILE A 132 -7.27 -9.84 -7.85
CA ILE A 132 -6.48 -8.61 -7.75
C ILE A 132 -5.38 -8.81 -6.72
N ILE A 133 -4.12 -8.69 -7.15
CA ILE A 133 -2.92 -8.69 -6.30
C ILE A 133 -2.47 -7.25 -6.10
N HIS A 134 -2.22 -6.86 -4.86
CA HIS A 134 -1.89 -5.46 -4.51
C HIS A 134 -0.47 -5.06 -4.95
N ARG A 135 0.54 -5.88 -4.65
CA ARG A 135 1.97 -5.74 -5.00
C ARG A 135 2.76 -4.60 -4.37
N ASP A 136 2.14 -3.63 -3.70
CA ASP A 136 2.87 -2.51 -3.05
C ASP A 136 2.28 -2.15 -1.69
N ILE A 137 2.06 -3.16 -0.83
CA ILE A 137 1.59 -2.95 0.54
C ILE A 137 2.73 -2.41 1.39
N LYS A 138 2.53 -1.22 1.91
CA LYS A 138 3.48 -0.49 2.77
C LYS A 138 2.76 0.61 3.56
N PRO A 139 3.34 1.15 4.63
CA PRO A 139 2.69 2.16 5.45
C PRO A 139 2.19 3.40 4.68
N SER A 140 2.88 3.84 3.61
CA SER A 140 2.46 4.99 2.82
C SER A 140 1.19 4.73 1.98
N ASN A 141 0.85 3.46 1.71
CA ASN A 141 -0.31 3.04 0.94
C ASN A 141 -1.46 2.58 1.84
N ILE A 142 -1.36 2.80 3.15
CA ILE A 142 -2.46 2.59 4.09
C ILE A 142 -2.87 3.97 4.60
N LEU A 143 -4.04 4.41 4.18
CA LEU A 143 -4.63 5.69 4.55
C LEU A 143 -5.50 5.55 5.80
N ILE A 144 -5.73 6.67 6.48
CA ILE A 144 -6.56 6.73 7.69
C ILE A 144 -7.78 7.59 7.37
N ASN A 145 -8.97 6.99 7.43
CA ASN A 145 -10.22 7.70 7.14
C ASN A 145 -10.66 8.63 8.27
N THR A 146 -11.81 9.28 8.11
CA THR A 146 -12.42 10.19 9.10
C THR A 146 -12.74 9.52 10.43
N HIS A 147 -12.85 8.19 10.47
CA HIS A 147 -13.17 7.41 11.67
C HIS A 147 -11.91 6.77 12.29
N GLY A 148 -10.70 7.13 11.81
CA GLY A 148 -9.45 6.54 12.28
C GLY A 148 -9.19 5.12 11.77
N MET A 149 -9.99 4.62 10.81
CA MET A 149 -9.86 3.26 10.29
C MET A 149 -8.84 3.18 9.16
N PRO A 150 -8.06 2.07 9.09
CA PRO A 150 -7.10 1.87 8.01
C PRO A 150 -7.81 1.53 6.70
N MET A 151 -7.35 2.13 5.61
CA MET A 151 -7.82 1.81 4.26
C MET A 151 -6.64 1.51 3.34
N LEU A 152 -6.69 0.38 2.65
CA LEU A 152 -5.70 -0.01 1.66
C LEU A 152 -5.93 0.81 0.37
N SER A 153 -4.88 1.48 -0.11
CA SER A 153 -4.90 2.34 -1.29
C SER A 153 -3.81 1.93 -2.28
N ASP A 154 -3.83 2.50 -3.47
CA ASP A 154 -2.80 2.35 -4.49
C ASP A 154 -2.51 0.88 -4.86
N PHE A 155 -3.57 0.10 -5.15
CA PHE A 155 -3.42 -1.22 -5.74
C PHE A 155 -2.56 -1.13 -7.01
N GLY A 156 -1.48 -1.90 -7.07
CA GLY A 156 -0.48 -1.87 -8.14
C GLY A 156 -0.96 -2.41 -9.49
N ILE A 157 -2.22 -2.19 -9.84
CA ILE A 157 -2.85 -2.61 -11.09
C ILE A 157 -2.16 -1.94 -12.28
N ALA A 158 -1.68 -0.71 -12.11
CA ALA A 158 -0.92 0.03 -13.11
C ALA A 158 0.29 -0.76 -13.65
N GLY A 159 1.02 -1.47 -12.79
CA GLY A 159 2.16 -2.30 -13.20
C GLY A 159 1.78 -3.46 -14.13
N THR A 160 0.58 -4.02 -13.98
CA THR A 160 0.05 -5.10 -14.82
C THR A 160 -0.45 -4.56 -16.17
N ILE A 161 -1.04 -3.38 -16.16
CA ILE A 161 -1.65 -2.76 -17.33
C ILE A 161 -0.60 -2.05 -18.22
N TYR A 162 0.44 -1.46 -17.63
CA TYR A 162 1.50 -0.79 -18.39
C TYR A 162 2.60 -1.73 -18.92
N GLY A 163 2.42 -3.04 -18.76
CA GLY A 163 3.32 -4.05 -19.36
C GLY A 163 4.76 -4.00 -18.84
N ARG A 164 4.97 -3.49 -17.63
CA ARG A 164 6.26 -3.50 -16.93
C ARG A 164 6.20 -4.50 -15.77
N PRO A 165 6.47 -5.80 -16.03
CA PRO A 165 6.61 -6.77 -14.94
C PRO A 165 7.74 -6.31 -14.02
N GLY A 166 7.51 -6.22 -12.73
CA GLY A 166 8.55 -6.00 -11.74
C GLY A 166 8.74 -4.58 -11.20
N ILE A 167 7.91 -3.61 -11.52
CA ILE A 167 8.04 -2.21 -11.04
C ILE A 167 6.90 -1.84 -10.07
N GLY A 168 6.50 -2.72 -9.18
CA GLY A 168 5.48 -2.37 -8.17
C GLY A 168 6.01 -2.40 -6.74
N TYR A 169 7.08 -3.13 -6.48
CA TYR A 169 7.53 -3.37 -5.11
C TYR A 169 8.58 -2.36 -4.64
N THR A 170 8.33 -1.81 -3.45
CA THR A 170 9.36 -1.07 -2.70
C THR A 170 10.22 -2.07 -1.94
N ILE A 171 11.54 -2.11 -2.17
CA ILE A 171 12.48 -3.13 -1.69
C ILE A 171 12.26 -3.52 -0.22
N ALA A 172 12.10 -2.55 0.65
CA ALA A 172 11.97 -2.78 2.10
C ALA A 172 10.74 -3.62 2.52
N TRP A 173 9.73 -3.70 1.65
CA TRP A 173 8.44 -4.38 1.88
C TRP A 173 8.25 -5.60 0.96
N ALA A 174 9.16 -5.75 -0.02
CA ALA A 174 9.07 -6.79 -1.04
C ALA A 174 9.53 -8.14 -0.52
N PRO A 175 8.83 -9.23 -0.85
CA PRO A 175 9.23 -10.57 -0.46
C PRO A 175 10.42 -11.08 -1.28
N PRO A 176 11.20 -12.03 -0.73
CA PRO A 176 12.42 -12.54 -1.34
C PRO A 176 12.22 -13.09 -2.76
N GLU A 177 11.13 -13.81 -3.03
CA GLU A 177 10.86 -14.40 -4.35
C GLU A 177 10.63 -13.35 -5.44
N VAL A 178 10.07 -12.21 -5.07
CA VAL A 178 9.88 -11.07 -5.99
C VAL A 178 11.20 -10.37 -6.26
N LEU A 179 11.99 -10.16 -5.22
CA LEU A 179 13.32 -9.56 -5.34
C LEU A 179 14.28 -10.45 -6.16
N ALA A 180 14.24 -11.78 -5.96
CA ALA A 180 15.10 -12.72 -6.68
C ALA A 180 14.79 -12.77 -8.19
N LYS A 181 13.52 -12.75 -8.59
CA LYS A 181 13.06 -12.94 -9.97
C LYS A 181 12.76 -11.63 -10.72
N ASN A 182 12.92 -10.47 -10.10
CA ASN A 182 12.60 -9.16 -10.67
C ASN A 182 11.15 -9.04 -11.19
N GLY A 183 10.18 -9.66 -10.52
CA GLY A 183 8.78 -9.48 -10.89
C GLY A 183 7.84 -10.59 -10.44
N GLY A 184 6.55 -10.33 -10.60
CA GLY A 184 5.48 -11.31 -10.52
C GLY A 184 5.17 -11.77 -9.09
N GLY A 185 4.54 -10.98 -8.26
CA GLY A 185 3.99 -11.43 -6.97
C GLY A 185 2.63 -12.10 -7.13
N ASN A 186 2.22 -12.83 -6.10
CA ASN A 186 0.93 -13.48 -5.94
C ASN A 186 0.32 -13.12 -4.56
N GLU A 187 -0.76 -13.78 -4.17
CA GLU A 187 -1.43 -13.58 -2.87
C GLU A 187 -0.48 -13.77 -1.68
N SER A 188 0.41 -14.77 -1.74
CA SER A 188 1.42 -15.02 -0.70
C SER A 188 2.44 -13.87 -0.60
N SER A 189 2.75 -13.19 -1.72
CA SER A 189 3.60 -12.01 -1.72
C SER A 189 2.96 -10.81 -1.01
N ASP A 190 1.65 -10.62 -1.19
CA ASP A 190 0.89 -9.59 -0.47
C ASP A 190 0.82 -9.88 1.04
N ILE A 191 0.67 -11.15 1.43
CA ILE A 191 0.70 -11.58 2.84
C ILE A 191 2.04 -11.22 3.49
N TYR A 192 3.16 -11.47 2.79
CA TYR A 192 4.48 -11.05 3.27
C TYR A 192 4.58 -9.53 3.42
N SER A 193 4.16 -8.76 2.42
CA SER A 193 4.23 -7.30 2.44
C SER A 193 3.34 -6.70 3.54
N LEU A 194 2.16 -7.30 3.81
CA LEU A 194 1.34 -6.94 4.96
C LEU A 194 2.04 -7.28 6.28
N GLY A 195 2.63 -8.47 6.40
CA GLY A 195 3.43 -8.85 7.58
C GLY A 195 4.57 -7.87 7.86
N ALA A 196 5.31 -7.45 6.82
CA ALA A 196 6.37 -6.45 6.94
C ALA A 196 5.82 -5.08 7.39
N THR A 197 4.66 -4.71 6.88
CA THR A 197 3.98 -3.47 7.25
C THR A 197 3.51 -3.48 8.71
N LEU A 198 2.93 -4.59 9.18
CA LEU A 198 2.52 -4.77 10.57
C LEU A 198 3.71 -4.78 11.53
N PHE A 199 4.83 -5.40 11.12
CA PHE A 199 6.08 -5.32 11.86
C PHE A 199 6.53 -3.85 12.04
N ALA A 200 6.44 -3.04 10.97
CA ALA A 200 6.79 -1.63 11.06
C ALA A 200 5.82 -0.82 11.93
N MET A 201 4.56 -1.21 12.02
CA MET A 201 3.60 -0.55 12.93
C MET A 201 4.01 -0.73 14.41
N LEU A 202 4.68 -1.82 14.75
CA LEU A 202 5.23 -2.06 16.07
C LEU A 202 6.59 -1.37 16.29
N THR A 203 7.45 -1.31 15.27
CA THR A 203 8.86 -0.91 15.42
C THR A 203 9.21 0.45 14.81
N GLY A 204 8.41 0.91 13.86
CA GLY A 204 8.64 2.12 13.05
C GLY A 204 9.50 1.91 11.80
N GLN A 205 9.99 0.69 11.57
CA GLN A 205 10.87 0.36 10.44
C GLN A 205 10.45 -0.98 9.83
N SER A 206 10.77 -1.19 8.56
CA SER A 206 10.62 -2.50 7.93
C SER A 206 11.52 -3.54 8.64
N PRO A 207 11.19 -4.84 8.58
CA PRO A 207 11.89 -5.86 9.38
C PRO A 207 13.42 -5.81 9.23
N TYR A 208 13.91 -5.76 8.01
CA TYR A 208 15.35 -5.80 7.77
C TYR A 208 16.04 -4.45 7.96
N GLU A 209 15.35 -3.32 7.77
CA GLU A 209 15.88 -2.01 8.17
C GLU A 209 16.02 -1.89 9.68
N TYR A 210 15.07 -2.45 10.43
CA TYR A 210 15.12 -2.52 11.89
C TYR A 210 16.29 -3.37 12.38
N GLY A 211 16.42 -4.61 11.89
CA GLY A 211 17.41 -5.56 12.39
C GLY A 211 18.85 -5.29 11.92
N TYR A 212 19.01 -4.66 10.77
CA TYR A 212 20.31 -4.42 10.14
C TYR A 212 20.63 -2.93 9.98
N SER A 213 20.07 -2.10 10.84
CA SER A 213 20.21 -0.64 10.81
C SER A 213 21.67 -0.17 10.84
N ALA A 214 22.54 -0.84 11.59
CA ALA A 214 23.96 -0.53 11.67
C ALA A 214 24.66 -0.73 10.31
N ALA A 215 24.42 -1.85 9.63
CA ALA A 215 25.00 -2.13 8.32
C ALA A 215 24.48 -1.16 7.25
N LEU A 216 23.20 -0.80 7.32
CA LEU A 216 22.56 0.11 6.37
C LEU A 216 22.88 1.58 6.63
N GLY A 217 23.32 1.94 7.84
CA GLY A 217 23.55 3.33 8.24
C GLY A 217 24.65 4.05 7.47
N SER A 218 25.64 3.32 6.97
CA SER A 218 26.77 3.86 6.18
C SER A 218 26.45 4.01 4.69
N THR A 219 25.35 3.46 4.19
CA THR A 219 25.00 3.43 2.75
C THR A 219 23.88 4.40 2.39
N ARG A 220 23.82 4.85 1.14
CA ARG A 220 22.81 5.78 0.62
C ARG A 220 22.36 5.39 -0.80
N GLY A 221 21.18 5.85 -1.18
CA GLY A 221 20.65 5.74 -2.54
C GLY A 221 20.65 4.31 -3.10
N LYS A 222 21.21 4.11 -4.28
CA LYS A 222 21.25 2.82 -4.97
C LYS A 222 22.05 1.76 -4.22
N GLU A 223 23.15 2.14 -3.58
CA GLU A 223 23.99 1.24 -2.79
C GLU A 223 23.20 0.68 -1.60
N ARG A 224 22.49 1.54 -0.85
CA ARG A 224 21.61 1.11 0.24
C ARG A 224 20.53 0.13 -0.26
N GLY A 225 19.92 0.44 -1.41
CA GLY A 225 18.90 -0.44 -2.01
C GLY A 225 19.46 -1.81 -2.38
N ALA A 226 20.65 -1.87 -2.97
CA ALA A 226 21.31 -3.12 -3.32
C ALA A 226 21.69 -3.94 -2.09
N LEU A 227 22.25 -3.29 -1.06
CA LEU A 227 22.59 -3.94 0.21
C LEU A 227 21.35 -4.48 0.91
N LEU A 228 20.28 -3.67 1.04
CA LEU A 228 19.02 -4.10 1.66
C LEU A 228 18.41 -5.30 0.91
N ARG A 229 18.40 -5.27 -0.43
CA ARG A 229 17.95 -6.41 -1.24
C ARG A 229 18.76 -7.67 -0.92
N ASN A 230 20.07 -7.57 -0.85
CA ASN A 230 20.94 -8.71 -0.52
C ASN A 230 20.60 -9.26 0.86
N ILE A 231 20.52 -8.40 1.89
CA ILE A 231 20.17 -8.78 3.26
C ILE A 231 18.80 -9.51 3.30
N ILE A 232 17.77 -9.00 2.61
CA ILE A 232 16.45 -9.66 2.54
C ILE A 232 16.56 -11.06 1.93
N LEU A 233 17.43 -11.24 0.94
CA LEU A 233 17.60 -12.53 0.26
C LEU A 233 18.40 -13.54 1.10
N THR A 234 19.45 -13.11 1.79
CA THR A 234 20.44 -14.01 2.41
C THR A 234 20.31 -14.12 3.92
N ASP A 235 20.02 -13.02 4.62
CA ASP A 235 20.11 -12.98 6.07
C ASP A 235 18.80 -13.40 6.77
N PRO A 236 18.86 -13.89 8.00
CA PRO A 236 17.67 -14.32 8.73
C PRO A 236 16.75 -13.14 9.06
N LEU A 237 15.45 -13.45 9.22
CA LEU A 237 14.48 -12.47 9.73
C LEU A 237 14.90 -12.04 11.14
N PRO A 238 15.08 -10.75 11.42
CA PRO A 238 15.49 -10.27 12.73
C PRO A 238 14.45 -10.57 13.82
N LYS A 239 14.92 -10.62 15.07
CA LYS A 239 14.02 -10.74 16.22
C LYS A 239 13.30 -9.42 16.47
N LEU A 240 12.06 -9.52 16.92
CA LEU A 240 11.30 -8.38 17.39
C LEU A 240 11.73 -8.08 18.85
N ASN A 241 12.65 -7.11 19.02
CA ASN A 241 13.15 -6.73 20.35
C ASN A 241 12.14 -5.79 21.06
N ARG A 242 10.93 -6.29 21.32
CA ARG A 242 9.83 -5.61 22.00
C ARG A 242 9.24 -6.56 23.04
N PRO A 243 9.73 -6.50 24.29
CA PRO A 243 9.30 -7.42 25.36
C PRO A 243 7.82 -7.24 25.76
N ASP A 244 7.24 -6.10 25.43
CA ASP A 244 5.82 -5.78 25.62
C ASP A 244 4.90 -6.42 24.56
N ILE A 245 5.47 -7.04 23.53
CA ILE A 245 4.70 -7.74 22.49
C ILE A 245 4.64 -9.23 22.83
N PRO A 246 3.42 -9.80 22.95
CA PRO A 246 3.25 -11.22 23.27
C PRO A 246 3.90 -12.15 22.25
N PRO A 247 4.47 -13.29 22.67
CA PRO A 247 5.15 -14.23 21.77
C PRO A 247 4.29 -14.78 20.64
N GLN A 248 2.96 -14.90 20.84
CA GLN A 248 2.04 -15.32 19.78
C GLN A 248 1.96 -14.31 18.64
N VAL A 249 2.04 -13.01 18.92
CA VAL A 249 2.06 -11.95 17.91
C VAL A 249 3.35 -12.04 17.07
N GLU A 250 4.50 -12.24 17.72
CA GLU A 250 5.76 -12.44 16.99
C GLU A 250 5.71 -13.70 16.10
N ARG A 251 5.14 -14.81 16.57
CA ARG A 251 4.98 -16.04 15.77
C ARG A 251 4.12 -15.82 14.52
N ILE A 252 3.03 -15.05 14.64
CA ILE A 252 2.15 -14.71 13.52
C ILE A 252 2.92 -13.90 12.47
N LEU A 253 3.65 -12.87 12.90
CA LEU A 253 4.46 -12.06 11.99
C LEU A 253 5.57 -12.87 11.33
N ARG A 254 6.27 -13.73 12.08
CA ARG A 254 7.32 -14.61 11.54
C ARG A 254 6.79 -15.59 10.49
N LYS A 255 5.58 -16.11 10.69
CA LYS A 255 4.94 -16.99 9.70
C LYS A 255 4.61 -16.21 8.41
N ALA A 256 4.02 -15.03 8.51
CA ALA A 256 3.73 -14.19 7.35
C ALA A 256 5.01 -13.77 6.60
N LEU A 257 6.11 -13.56 7.34
CA LEU A 257 7.42 -13.12 6.83
C LEU A 257 8.37 -14.28 6.47
N ASN A 258 7.87 -15.51 6.40
CA ASN A 258 8.71 -16.64 5.99
C ASN A 258 9.27 -16.39 4.57
N LYS A 259 10.54 -16.73 4.36
CA LYS A 259 11.19 -16.58 3.06
C LYS A 259 10.60 -17.50 2.01
N THR A 260 10.20 -18.71 2.41
CA THR A 260 9.52 -19.70 1.58
C THR A 260 8.03 -19.35 1.51
N PRO A 261 7.48 -19.04 0.33
CA PRO A 261 6.06 -18.67 0.20
C PRO A 261 5.08 -19.74 0.72
N GLU A 262 5.41 -21.02 0.54
CA GLU A 262 4.62 -22.18 0.96
C GLU A 262 4.51 -22.32 2.48
N ASP A 263 5.46 -21.78 3.23
CA ASP A 263 5.47 -21.80 4.70
C ASP A 263 4.71 -20.61 5.33
N ARG A 264 4.20 -19.69 4.50
CA ARG A 264 3.35 -18.57 4.94
C ARG A 264 1.92 -19.03 5.18
N TYR A 265 1.03 -18.08 5.37
CA TYR A 265 -0.40 -18.34 5.38
C TYR A 265 -0.90 -18.73 3.98
N TYR A 266 -1.79 -19.70 3.91
CA TYR A 266 -2.40 -20.15 2.66
C TYR A 266 -3.24 -19.03 2.00
N SER A 267 -3.93 -18.25 2.83
CA SER A 267 -4.74 -17.11 2.37
C SER A 267 -4.66 -15.92 3.34
N SER A 268 -5.03 -14.74 2.86
CA SER A 268 -5.18 -13.55 3.71
C SER A 268 -6.29 -13.74 4.74
N TYR A 269 -7.29 -14.59 4.47
CA TYR A 269 -8.32 -14.97 5.42
C TYR A 269 -7.74 -15.78 6.60
N ASP A 270 -6.87 -16.76 6.32
CA ASP A 270 -6.21 -17.53 7.38
C ASP A 270 -5.29 -16.67 8.23
N PHE A 271 -4.62 -15.69 7.61
CA PHE A 271 -3.81 -14.72 8.33
C PHE A 271 -4.67 -13.84 9.26
N ALA A 272 -5.81 -13.32 8.77
CA ALA A 272 -6.76 -12.57 9.61
C ALA A 272 -7.29 -13.40 10.78
N ARG A 273 -7.68 -14.65 10.53
CA ARG A 273 -8.21 -15.57 11.54
C ARG A 273 -7.21 -15.87 12.65
N ASP A 274 -5.94 -16.02 12.32
CA ASP A 274 -4.89 -16.27 13.31
C ASP A 274 -4.63 -15.03 14.17
N MET A 275 -4.66 -13.83 13.57
CA MET A 275 -4.60 -12.55 14.29
C MET A 275 -5.81 -12.36 15.21
N GLN A 276 -7.03 -12.74 14.77
CA GLN A 276 -8.23 -12.65 15.61
C GLN A 276 -8.14 -13.55 16.85
N ARG A 277 -7.62 -14.78 16.70
CA ARG A 277 -7.38 -15.67 17.84
C ARG A 277 -6.38 -15.09 18.83
N ALA A 278 -5.25 -14.57 18.33
CA ALA A 278 -4.26 -13.95 19.18
C ALA A 278 -4.80 -12.72 19.91
N GLN A 279 -5.68 -11.94 19.27
CA GLN A 279 -6.31 -10.78 19.90
C GLN A 279 -7.26 -11.18 21.04
N GLN A 280 -7.97 -12.30 20.92
CA GLN A 280 -8.85 -12.81 21.98
C GLN A 280 -8.08 -13.36 23.19
N GLU A 281 -6.81 -13.63 23.04
CA GLU A 281 -5.92 -14.14 24.10
C GLU A 281 -5.11 -13.02 24.79
N LEU A 282 -5.23 -11.75 24.36
CA LEU A 282 -4.58 -10.59 24.98
C LEU A 282 -5.34 -10.11 26.22
#